data_6144b5689bc58d618264ae09ab75e5cd
#
_entry.id   6144b5689bc58d618264ae09ab75e5cd
#
_cell.length_a   1.000
_cell.length_b   1.000
_cell.length_c   1.000
_cell.angle_alpha   90.00
_cell.angle_beta   90.00
_cell.angle_gamma   90.00
#
_symmetry.space_group_name_H-M   'P 1'
#
loop_
_entity.id
_entity.type
_entity.pdbx_description
1 polymer ?
#
loop_
_entity_poly.entity_id
_entity_poly.type
_entity_poly.pdbx_seq_one_letter_code
_entity_poly.pdbx_strand_id
1 'polypeptide(L)'
;MTLAPTGPRPPARPRARKILAALSTYALAALVALVFLAPLYLVLITSLKGSTEAGTMSFALPKSWHFDNYLTVITTGDALQALGNSVLIATGVTAGTVLVCSLAAFVIARRPGRVTGGVYSYLLSGLIAPFAFIPAIRMLQEIGLGGSYLGLILTDIAVQIPFITLTYVGFIRQLPREIDEAALLDGAGSLRLFFTIIFPLLRPVSFTALVLVFTYAWNEFQNVLFLIPDADRWTLPMTVFTFQTTHSFDYGLVCANLVLTMLPVVAVYLAAQRYIVSGMVAGAVKA
;
A
#
# COMPACT_ATOMS: atom_id res chain seq x y z
N MET A 1 12.85 -51.92 31.29
CA MET A 1 14.20 -51.31 31.14
C MET A 1 14.43 -51.15 29.65
N THR A 2 13.97 -50.04 29.04
CA THR A 2 13.99 -49.81 27.60
C THR A 2 15.17 -48.87 27.29
N LEU A 3 16.18 -49.40 26.62
CA LEU A 3 17.36 -48.65 26.15
C LEU A 3 16.91 -47.68 25.03
N ALA A 4 17.09 -46.38 25.27
CA ALA A 4 16.89 -45.35 24.26
C ALA A 4 17.97 -45.45 23.15
N PRO A 5 17.64 -45.32 21.85
CA PRO A 5 18.62 -45.43 20.77
C PRO A 5 19.49 -44.17 20.76
N THR A 6 20.81 -44.35 21.03
CA THR A 6 21.83 -43.34 20.84
C THR A 6 22.18 -43.19 19.36
N GLY A 7 21.41 -42.40 18.62
CA GLY A 7 21.78 -42.01 17.26
C GLY A 7 23.03 -41.11 17.25
N PRO A 8 23.89 -41.18 16.21
CA PRO A 8 25.10 -40.37 16.13
C PRO A 8 24.75 -38.89 16.09
N ARG A 9 25.33 -38.07 17.00
CA ARG A 9 25.22 -36.62 17.02
C ARG A 9 25.75 -36.06 15.69
N PRO A 10 25.02 -35.14 15.02
CA PRO A 10 25.55 -34.53 13.80
C PRO A 10 26.87 -33.82 14.07
N PRO A 11 27.85 -33.89 13.18
CA PRO A 11 29.17 -33.32 13.39
C PRO A 11 29.05 -31.80 13.58
N ALA A 12 29.69 -31.28 14.64
CA ALA A 12 29.73 -29.86 14.93
C ALA A 12 30.39 -29.13 13.73
N ARG A 13 29.63 -28.26 13.05
CA ARG A 13 30.16 -27.44 11.93
C ARG A 13 31.37 -26.66 12.43
N PRO A 14 32.52 -26.70 11.74
CA PRO A 14 33.76 -26.02 12.17
C PRO A 14 33.46 -24.51 12.33
N ARG A 15 33.98 -23.90 13.39
CA ARG A 15 33.82 -22.47 13.72
C ARG A 15 34.08 -21.54 12.53
N ALA A 16 35.06 -21.86 11.68
CA ALA A 16 35.38 -21.12 10.45
C ALA A 16 34.17 -21.05 9.46
N ARG A 17 33.44 -22.15 9.30
CA ARG A 17 32.26 -22.21 8.38
C ARG A 17 31.08 -21.36 8.90
N LYS A 18 30.92 -21.26 10.22
CA LYS A 18 29.93 -20.37 10.84
C LYS A 18 30.31 -18.88 10.67
N ILE A 19 31.58 -18.56 10.79
CA ILE A 19 32.10 -17.20 10.60
C ILE A 19 31.96 -16.78 9.13
N LEU A 20 32.33 -17.64 8.18
CA LEU A 20 32.17 -17.37 6.75
C LEU A 20 30.69 -17.18 6.37
N ALA A 21 29.80 -18.03 6.89
CA ALA A 21 28.37 -17.91 6.64
C ALA A 21 27.79 -16.61 7.25
N ALA A 22 28.25 -16.19 8.43
CA ALA A 22 27.84 -14.91 9.01
C ALA A 22 28.36 -13.73 8.17
N LEU A 23 29.63 -13.74 7.77
CA LEU A 23 30.23 -12.71 6.91
C LEU A 23 29.51 -12.57 5.58
N SER A 24 29.17 -13.69 4.91
CA SER A 24 28.42 -13.67 3.66
C SER A 24 27.00 -13.12 3.84
N THR A 25 26.33 -13.43 4.95
CA THR A 25 25.01 -12.88 5.28
C THR A 25 25.05 -11.38 5.52
N TYR A 26 26.03 -10.90 6.29
CA TYR A 26 26.21 -9.46 6.53
C TYR A 26 26.64 -8.71 5.27
N ALA A 27 27.50 -9.30 4.44
CA ALA A 27 27.90 -8.70 3.16
C ALA A 27 26.70 -8.59 2.21
N LEU A 28 25.86 -9.62 2.12
CA LEU A 28 24.63 -9.59 1.32
C LEU A 28 23.65 -8.56 1.87
N ALA A 29 23.45 -8.52 3.18
CA ALA A 29 22.58 -7.52 3.82
C ALA A 29 23.07 -6.09 3.57
N ALA A 30 24.39 -5.85 3.67
CA ALA A 30 25.00 -4.55 3.38
C ALA A 30 24.83 -4.16 1.89
N LEU A 31 25.00 -5.11 0.96
CA LEU A 31 24.78 -4.89 -0.47
C LEU A 31 23.32 -4.53 -0.75
N VAL A 32 22.38 -5.29 -0.18
CA VAL A 32 20.95 -5.01 -0.32
C VAL A 32 20.62 -3.63 0.26
N ALA A 33 21.10 -3.32 1.46
CA ALA A 33 20.92 -2.00 2.07
C ALA A 33 21.47 -0.87 1.18
N LEU A 34 22.66 -1.03 0.63
CA LEU A 34 23.27 -0.05 -0.27
C LEU A 34 22.41 0.20 -1.52
N VAL A 35 21.94 -0.86 -2.16
CA VAL A 35 21.08 -0.76 -3.36
C VAL A 35 19.79 0.01 -3.08
N PHE A 36 19.16 -0.22 -1.92
CA PHE A 36 17.92 0.46 -1.55
C PHE A 36 18.14 1.87 -0.98
N LEU A 37 19.22 2.09 -0.25
CA LEU A 37 19.50 3.39 0.36
C LEU A 37 20.14 4.39 -0.61
N ALA A 38 20.88 3.94 -1.62
CA ALA A 38 21.53 4.81 -2.58
C ALA A 38 20.57 5.75 -3.32
N PRO A 39 19.44 5.29 -3.91
CA PRO A 39 18.49 6.19 -4.53
C PRO A 39 17.81 7.14 -3.54
N LEU A 40 17.52 6.68 -2.33
CA LEU A 40 16.96 7.55 -1.28
C LEU A 40 17.94 8.65 -0.85
N TYR A 41 19.20 8.29 -0.67
CA TYR A 41 20.28 9.25 -0.41
C TYR A 41 20.39 10.26 -1.55
N LEU A 42 20.37 9.80 -2.82
CA LEU A 42 20.46 10.67 -3.99
C LEU A 42 19.31 11.69 -4.01
N VAL A 43 18.08 11.26 -3.77
CA VAL A 43 16.90 12.14 -3.70
C VAL A 43 17.06 13.15 -2.56
N LEU A 44 17.42 12.69 -1.35
CA LEU A 44 17.61 13.55 -0.18
C LEU A 44 18.71 14.60 -0.41
N ILE A 45 19.85 14.20 -0.97
CA ILE A 45 20.95 15.14 -1.15
C ILE A 45 20.68 16.11 -2.31
N THR A 46 20.00 15.64 -3.38
CA THR A 46 19.63 16.49 -4.52
C THR A 46 18.56 17.51 -4.13
N SER A 47 17.66 17.17 -3.21
CA SER A 47 16.64 18.12 -2.69
C SER A 47 17.23 19.33 -1.96
N LEU A 48 18.48 19.22 -1.52
CA LEU A 48 19.21 20.25 -0.80
C LEU A 48 20.23 21.01 -1.68
N LYS A 49 20.26 20.76 -2.98
CA LYS A 49 21.13 21.43 -3.96
C LYS A 49 20.40 22.56 -4.66
N GLY A 50 21.16 23.57 -5.11
CA GLY A 50 20.63 24.57 -6.04
C GLY A 50 20.35 23.98 -7.41
N SER A 51 19.47 24.61 -8.19
CA SER A 51 18.95 24.11 -9.48
C SER A 51 20.03 23.61 -10.44
N THR A 52 21.10 24.37 -10.64
CA THR A 52 22.22 24.01 -11.53
C THR A 52 22.97 22.77 -11.06
N GLU A 53 23.23 22.67 -9.75
CA GLU A 53 23.94 21.54 -9.16
C GLU A 53 23.06 20.30 -9.11
N ALA A 54 21.78 20.48 -8.79
CA ALA A 54 20.79 19.40 -8.75
C ALA A 54 20.65 18.69 -10.10
N GLY A 55 20.78 19.43 -11.22
CA GLY A 55 20.74 18.88 -12.58
C GLY A 55 21.81 17.83 -12.87
N THR A 56 22.91 17.79 -12.10
CA THR A 56 23.96 16.78 -12.27
C THR A 56 23.64 15.42 -11.62
N MET A 57 22.62 15.34 -10.79
CA MET A 57 22.19 14.12 -10.06
C MET A 57 23.35 13.36 -9.40
N SER A 58 24.32 14.08 -8.81
CA SER A 58 25.53 13.50 -8.24
C SER A 58 25.37 13.12 -6.76
N PHE A 59 26.07 12.10 -6.31
CA PHE A 59 26.15 11.68 -4.89
C PHE A 59 26.98 12.62 -4.02
N ALA A 60 27.61 13.64 -4.59
CA ALA A 60 28.38 14.61 -3.84
C ALA A 60 27.49 15.44 -2.92
N LEU A 61 28.02 15.86 -1.76
CA LEU A 61 27.35 16.79 -0.87
C LEU A 61 27.15 18.15 -1.55
N PRO A 62 26.07 18.91 -1.21
CA PRO A 62 25.82 20.22 -1.75
C PRO A 62 26.99 21.20 -1.47
N LYS A 63 27.34 22.01 -2.44
CA LYS A 63 28.28 23.13 -2.25
C LYS A 63 27.67 24.24 -1.40
N SER A 64 26.35 24.45 -1.56
CA SER A 64 25.50 25.29 -0.74
C SER A 64 24.22 24.55 -0.38
N TRP A 65 23.77 24.69 0.86
CA TRP A 65 22.59 24.00 1.36
C TRP A 65 21.34 24.82 1.09
N HIS A 66 20.44 24.31 0.28
CA HIS A 66 19.19 24.95 -0.15
C HIS A 66 17.98 24.33 0.56
N PHE A 67 17.80 24.64 1.85
CA PHE A 67 16.59 24.26 2.60
C PHE A 67 15.34 25.01 2.14
N ASP A 68 15.54 26.15 1.47
CA ASP A 68 14.51 26.97 0.84
C ASP A 68 13.75 26.23 -0.26
N ASN A 69 14.31 25.20 -0.86
CA ASN A 69 13.61 24.32 -1.81
C ASN A 69 12.31 23.76 -1.21
N TYR A 70 12.34 23.33 0.05
CA TYR A 70 11.14 22.81 0.73
C TYR A 70 10.08 23.89 0.94
N LEU A 71 10.49 25.09 1.32
CA LEU A 71 9.57 26.21 1.46
C LEU A 71 8.93 26.57 0.10
N THR A 72 9.75 26.60 -0.97
CA THR A 72 9.29 26.87 -2.34
C THR A 72 8.27 25.81 -2.78
N VAL A 73 8.54 24.52 -2.52
CA VAL A 73 7.59 23.43 -2.86
C VAL A 73 6.26 23.62 -2.11
N ILE A 74 6.31 23.97 -0.83
CA ILE A 74 5.10 24.15 -0.01
C ILE A 74 4.29 25.36 -0.48
N THR A 75 4.95 26.47 -0.84
CA THR A 75 4.26 27.74 -1.16
C THR A 75 3.88 27.86 -2.64
N THR A 76 4.73 27.40 -3.55
CA THR A 76 4.52 27.54 -5.00
C THR A 76 3.81 26.35 -5.62
N GLY A 77 3.98 25.17 -5.02
CA GLY A 77 3.40 23.92 -5.52
C GLY A 77 2.04 23.57 -4.96
N ASP A 78 1.38 24.50 -4.22
CA ASP A 78 0.12 24.24 -3.50
C ASP A 78 0.14 22.93 -2.70
N ALA A 79 1.32 22.59 -2.17
CA ALA A 79 1.58 21.27 -1.56
C ALA A 79 0.64 20.98 -0.39
N LEU A 80 0.17 22.00 0.35
CA LEU A 80 -0.79 21.79 1.43
C LEU A 80 -2.18 21.40 0.92
N GLN A 81 -2.64 22.00 -0.18
CA GLN A 81 -3.89 21.63 -0.84
C GLN A 81 -3.77 20.22 -1.41
N ALA A 82 -2.68 19.94 -2.14
CA ALA A 82 -2.40 18.63 -2.72
C ALA A 82 -2.26 17.53 -1.64
N LEU A 83 -1.69 17.87 -0.47
CA LEU A 83 -1.65 16.97 0.69
C LEU A 83 -3.07 16.68 1.20
N GLY A 84 -3.92 17.71 1.33
CA GLY A 84 -5.32 17.53 1.70
C GLY A 84 -6.08 16.63 0.73
N ASN A 85 -5.88 16.85 -0.59
CA ASN A 85 -6.46 16.02 -1.65
C ASN A 85 -5.99 14.57 -1.55
N SER A 86 -4.67 14.35 -1.35
CA SER A 86 -4.10 13.01 -1.18
C SER A 86 -4.69 12.29 0.03
N VAL A 87 -4.79 12.96 1.18
CA VAL A 87 -5.37 12.38 2.41
C VAL A 87 -6.83 12.03 2.20
N LEU A 88 -7.61 12.92 1.58
CA LEU A 88 -9.03 12.69 1.28
C LEU A 88 -9.22 11.46 0.39
N ILE A 89 -8.50 11.42 -0.73
CA ILE A 89 -8.59 10.34 -1.71
C ILE A 89 -8.11 9.02 -1.09
N ALA A 90 -6.91 8.98 -0.53
CA ALA A 90 -6.34 7.76 0.03
C ALA A 90 -7.17 7.19 1.18
N THR A 91 -7.71 8.05 2.06
CA THR A 91 -8.60 7.62 3.14
C THR A 91 -9.95 7.13 2.60
N GLY A 92 -10.52 7.83 1.63
CA GLY A 92 -11.79 7.43 0.98
C GLY A 92 -11.69 6.09 0.27
N VAL A 93 -10.63 5.89 -0.52
CA VAL A 93 -10.34 4.61 -1.19
C VAL A 93 -10.14 3.50 -0.17
N THR A 94 -9.33 3.76 0.87
CA THR A 94 -9.01 2.75 1.89
C THR A 94 -10.24 2.34 2.68
N ALA A 95 -11.00 3.30 3.19
CA ALA A 95 -12.20 3.02 3.99
C ALA A 95 -13.27 2.32 3.14
N GLY A 96 -13.51 2.80 1.93
CA GLY A 96 -14.46 2.18 0.99
C GLY A 96 -14.07 0.76 0.62
N THR A 97 -12.81 0.52 0.28
CA THR A 97 -12.30 -0.82 -0.06
C THR A 97 -12.41 -1.79 1.11
N VAL A 98 -11.95 -1.39 2.30
CA VAL A 98 -12.04 -2.23 3.51
C VAL A 98 -13.48 -2.61 3.81
N LEU A 99 -14.39 -1.64 3.76
CA LEU A 99 -15.81 -1.88 4.05
C LEU A 99 -16.44 -2.81 3.01
N VAL A 100 -16.33 -2.48 1.73
CA VAL A 100 -16.97 -3.23 0.64
C VAL A 100 -16.38 -4.64 0.56
N CYS A 101 -15.06 -4.77 0.59
CA CYS A 101 -14.40 -6.07 0.44
C CYS A 101 -14.62 -6.99 1.64
N SER A 102 -14.62 -6.46 2.88
CA SER A 102 -14.89 -7.28 4.07
C SER A 102 -16.32 -7.81 4.09
N LEU A 103 -17.31 -6.98 3.72
CA LEU A 103 -18.72 -7.41 3.59
C LEU A 103 -18.89 -8.45 2.48
N ALA A 104 -18.34 -8.19 1.29
CA ALA A 104 -18.40 -9.13 0.17
C ALA A 104 -17.74 -10.46 0.53
N ALA A 105 -16.57 -10.41 1.14
CA ALA A 105 -15.82 -11.59 1.55
C ALA A 105 -16.57 -12.41 2.62
N PHE A 106 -17.25 -11.75 3.56
CA PHE A 106 -18.08 -12.42 4.56
C PHE A 106 -19.20 -13.23 3.90
N VAL A 107 -19.92 -12.64 2.94
CA VAL A 107 -20.97 -13.35 2.21
C VAL A 107 -20.39 -14.51 1.39
N ILE A 108 -19.31 -14.29 0.67
CA ILE A 108 -18.66 -15.31 -0.17
C ILE A 108 -18.13 -16.48 0.68
N ALA A 109 -17.53 -16.20 1.83
CA ALA A 109 -16.92 -17.21 2.67
C ALA A 109 -17.95 -18.04 3.47
N ARG A 110 -19.07 -17.41 3.89
CA ARG A 110 -20.06 -18.04 4.79
C ARG A 110 -21.25 -18.64 4.08
N ARG A 111 -21.57 -18.17 2.86
CA ARG A 111 -22.70 -18.67 2.05
C ARG A 111 -22.21 -19.34 0.75
N PRO A 112 -21.66 -20.57 0.83
CA PRO A 112 -21.24 -21.27 -0.37
C PRO A 112 -22.46 -21.60 -1.24
N GLY A 113 -22.33 -21.29 -2.54
CA GLY A 113 -23.40 -21.51 -3.51
C GLY A 113 -22.93 -21.20 -4.94
N ARG A 114 -23.76 -21.51 -5.94
CA ARG A 114 -23.42 -21.25 -7.34
C ARG A 114 -23.21 -19.75 -7.60
N VAL A 115 -24.04 -18.88 -7.03
CA VAL A 115 -23.95 -17.43 -7.21
C VAL A 115 -22.68 -16.88 -6.56
N THR A 116 -22.43 -17.20 -5.28
CA THR A 116 -21.23 -16.73 -4.57
C THR A 116 -19.94 -17.30 -5.17
N GLY A 117 -19.97 -18.54 -5.66
CA GLY A 117 -18.87 -19.13 -6.40
C GLY A 117 -18.61 -18.42 -7.74
N GLY A 118 -19.67 -18.09 -8.47
CA GLY A 118 -19.59 -17.32 -9.72
C GLY A 118 -19.02 -15.91 -9.48
N VAL A 119 -19.51 -15.18 -8.47
CA VAL A 119 -18.99 -13.86 -8.08
C VAL A 119 -17.49 -13.98 -7.70
N TYR A 120 -17.13 -14.98 -6.92
CA TYR A 120 -15.75 -15.20 -6.54
C TYR A 120 -14.83 -15.44 -7.74
N SER A 121 -15.28 -16.30 -8.70
CA SER A 121 -14.54 -16.55 -9.93
C SER A 121 -14.44 -15.32 -10.84
N TYR A 122 -15.49 -14.50 -10.89
CA TYR A 122 -15.47 -13.22 -11.60
C TYR A 122 -14.45 -12.24 -11.00
N LEU A 123 -14.41 -12.11 -9.66
CA LEU A 123 -13.41 -11.31 -8.99
C LEU A 123 -11.98 -11.80 -9.25
N LEU A 124 -11.76 -13.13 -9.30
CA LEU A 124 -10.46 -13.68 -9.67
C LEU A 124 -10.05 -13.28 -11.09
N SER A 125 -10.99 -13.27 -12.04
CA SER A 125 -10.67 -12.81 -13.41
C SER A 125 -10.28 -11.34 -13.46
N GLY A 126 -10.81 -10.51 -12.55
CA GLY A 126 -10.44 -9.11 -12.42
C GLY A 126 -8.98 -8.86 -12.03
N LEU A 127 -8.30 -9.84 -11.41
CA LEU A 127 -6.86 -9.75 -11.12
C LEU A 127 -5.98 -9.77 -12.38
N ILE A 128 -6.46 -10.36 -13.44
CA ILE A 128 -5.71 -10.55 -14.69
C ILE A 128 -6.08 -9.47 -15.72
N ALA A 129 -7.30 -8.90 -15.61
CA ALA A 129 -7.80 -7.92 -16.55
C ALA A 129 -7.04 -6.58 -16.43
N PRO A 130 -6.48 -6.05 -17.53
CA PRO A 130 -5.85 -4.74 -17.49
C PRO A 130 -6.92 -3.65 -17.27
N PHE A 131 -6.56 -2.60 -16.53
CA PHE A 131 -7.46 -1.46 -16.35
C PHE A 131 -7.64 -0.71 -17.67
N ALA A 132 -8.89 -0.52 -18.08
CA ALA A 132 -9.26 0.11 -19.35
C ALA A 132 -9.61 1.60 -19.12
N PHE A 133 -8.63 2.49 -19.23
CA PHE A 133 -8.79 3.92 -18.95
C PHE A 133 -9.86 4.60 -19.78
N ILE A 134 -9.86 4.42 -21.11
CA ILE A 134 -10.81 5.10 -22.01
C ILE A 134 -12.26 4.73 -21.71
N PRO A 135 -12.62 3.44 -21.60
CA PRO A 135 -13.95 3.05 -21.15
C PRO A 135 -14.34 3.59 -19.78
N ALA A 136 -13.40 3.59 -18.81
CA ALA A 136 -13.65 4.10 -17.47
C ALA A 136 -13.96 5.61 -17.48
N ILE A 137 -13.17 6.42 -18.22
CA ILE A 137 -13.40 7.85 -18.38
C ILE A 137 -14.81 8.10 -18.98
N ARG A 138 -15.13 7.38 -20.06
CA ARG A 138 -16.45 7.51 -20.71
C ARG A 138 -17.60 7.19 -19.77
N MET A 139 -17.51 6.05 -19.09
CA MET A 139 -18.50 5.64 -18.11
C MET A 139 -18.69 6.69 -17.00
N LEU A 140 -17.62 7.21 -16.44
CA LEU A 140 -17.68 8.25 -15.41
C LEU A 140 -18.31 9.55 -15.94
N GLN A 141 -18.03 9.93 -17.18
CA GLN A 141 -18.67 11.10 -17.83
C GLN A 141 -20.17 10.90 -18.00
N GLU A 142 -20.59 9.72 -18.47
CA GLU A 142 -22.02 9.38 -18.69
C GLU A 142 -22.83 9.39 -17.39
N ILE A 143 -22.23 8.97 -16.27
CA ILE A 143 -22.90 8.98 -14.95
C ILE A 143 -22.71 10.30 -14.18
N GLY A 144 -22.07 11.31 -14.79
CA GLY A 144 -21.87 12.63 -14.18
C GLY A 144 -20.77 12.69 -13.09
N LEU A 145 -19.88 11.69 -13.05
CA LEU A 145 -18.78 11.61 -12.09
C LEU A 145 -17.40 11.92 -12.73
N GLY A 146 -17.37 12.31 -14.00
CA GLY A 146 -16.15 12.71 -14.70
C GLY A 146 -15.48 13.91 -14.01
N GLY A 147 -14.17 13.88 -13.83
CA GLY A 147 -13.37 14.94 -13.19
C GLY A 147 -13.63 15.12 -11.68
N SER A 148 -14.30 14.18 -11.01
CA SER A 148 -14.62 14.30 -9.59
C SER A 148 -13.78 13.37 -8.71
N TYR A 149 -13.53 13.79 -7.47
CA TYR A 149 -12.89 12.92 -6.47
C TYR A 149 -13.70 11.64 -6.21
N LEU A 150 -15.03 11.74 -6.23
CA LEU A 150 -15.86 10.56 -6.04
C LEU A 150 -15.68 9.55 -7.18
N GLY A 151 -15.59 10.02 -8.43
CA GLY A 151 -15.32 9.17 -9.59
C GLY A 151 -13.96 8.46 -9.47
N LEU A 152 -12.91 9.20 -9.07
CA LEU A 152 -11.59 8.64 -8.82
C LEU A 152 -11.60 7.61 -7.68
N ILE A 153 -12.19 7.95 -6.53
CA ILE A 153 -12.28 7.06 -5.36
C ILE A 153 -13.02 5.76 -5.72
N LEU A 154 -14.15 5.84 -6.41
CA LEU A 154 -14.89 4.64 -6.81
C LEU A 154 -14.12 3.78 -7.81
N THR A 155 -13.37 4.40 -8.71
CA THR A 155 -12.50 3.71 -9.66
C THR A 155 -11.39 2.94 -8.93
N ASP A 156 -10.70 3.60 -8.00
CA ASP A 156 -9.61 2.98 -7.24
C ASP A 156 -10.13 1.87 -6.32
N ILE A 157 -11.30 2.05 -5.70
CA ILE A 157 -11.98 0.98 -4.95
C ILE A 157 -12.23 -0.22 -5.88
N ALA A 158 -12.79 0.01 -7.07
CA ALA A 158 -13.11 -1.06 -8.01
C ALA A 158 -11.87 -1.86 -8.43
N VAL A 159 -10.74 -1.19 -8.69
CA VAL A 159 -9.45 -1.82 -9.01
C VAL A 159 -8.95 -2.71 -7.86
N GLN A 160 -9.18 -2.30 -6.61
CA GLN A 160 -8.68 -3.01 -5.43
C GLN A 160 -9.62 -4.15 -4.96
N ILE A 161 -10.89 -4.15 -5.36
CA ILE A 161 -11.89 -5.16 -4.95
C ILE A 161 -11.41 -6.60 -5.16
N PRO A 162 -10.86 -7.01 -6.31
CA PRO A 162 -10.49 -8.40 -6.55
C PRO A 162 -9.48 -8.91 -5.52
N PHE A 163 -8.37 -8.21 -5.37
CA PHE A 163 -7.26 -8.64 -4.50
C PHE A 163 -7.63 -8.60 -3.01
N ILE A 164 -8.24 -7.50 -2.59
CA ILE A 164 -8.57 -7.31 -1.16
C ILE A 164 -9.71 -8.25 -0.73
N THR A 165 -10.74 -8.46 -1.60
CA THR A 165 -11.79 -9.44 -1.30
C THR A 165 -11.22 -10.85 -1.16
N LEU A 166 -10.32 -11.26 -2.06
CA LEU A 166 -9.64 -12.55 -1.98
C LEU A 166 -8.90 -12.73 -0.66
N THR A 167 -8.19 -11.70 -0.24
CA THR A 167 -7.43 -11.68 1.02
C THR A 167 -8.37 -11.88 2.23
N TYR A 168 -9.49 -11.15 2.27
CA TYR A 168 -10.49 -11.31 3.33
C TYR A 168 -11.18 -12.68 3.30
N VAL A 169 -11.53 -13.20 2.12
CA VAL A 169 -12.13 -14.55 1.98
C VAL A 169 -11.21 -15.61 2.55
N GLY A 170 -9.90 -15.54 2.21
CA GLY A 170 -8.90 -16.46 2.75
C GLY A 170 -8.82 -16.44 4.27
N PHE A 171 -8.89 -15.25 4.89
CA PHE A 171 -8.86 -15.10 6.33
C PHE A 171 -10.16 -15.58 7.01
N ILE A 172 -11.32 -15.18 6.47
CA ILE A 172 -12.64 -15.54 7.06
C ILE A 172 -12.86 -17.07 7.03
N ARG A 173 -12.39 -17.76 5.99
CA ARG A 173 -12.48 -19.22 5.89
C ARG A 173 -11.71 -19.97 6.99
N GLN A 174 -10.73 -19.31 7.63
CA GLN A 174 -9.95 -19.88 8.75
C GLN A 174 -10.65 -19.67 10.10
N LEU A 175 -11.65 -18.78 10.19
CA LEU A 175 -12.40 -18.57 11.42
C LEU A 175 -13.39 -19.69 11.63
N PRO A 176 -13.47 -20.27 12.86
CA PRO A 176 -14.43 -21.30 13.21
C PRO A 176 -15.87 -20.86 12.96
N ARG A 177 -16.71 -21.76 12.41
CA ARG A 177 -18.13 -21.47 12.14
C ARG A 177 -18.98 -21.43 13.41
N GLU A 178 -18.52 -22.07 14.43
CA GLU A 178 -19.16 -22.12 15.77
C GLU A 178 -19.37 -20.72 16.35
N ILE A 179 -18.53 -19.76 15.98
CA ILE A 179 -18.70 -18.34 16.36
C ILE A 179 -19.98 -17.76 15.74
N ASP A 180 -20.22 -18.06 14.46
CA ASP A 180 -21.40 -17.60 13.74
C ASP A 180 -22.68 -18.27 14.32
N GLU A 181 -22.61 -19.58 14.58
CA GLU A 181 -23.71 -20.37 15.10
C GLU A 181 -24.11 -19.92 16.52
N ALA A 182 -23.14 -19.68 17.40
CA ALA A 182 -23.40 -19.16 18.75
C ALA A 182 -24.09 -17.79 18.70
N ALA A 183 -23.62 -16.89 17.84
CA ALA A 183 -24.23 -15.57 17.68
C ALA A 183 -25.66 -15.62 17.12
N LEU A 184 -25.94 -16.55 16.22
CA LEU A 184 -27.29 -16.76 15.69
C LEU A 184 -28.24 -17.33 16.75
N LEU A 185 -27.77 -18.23 17.63
CA LEU A 185 -28.53 -18.74 18.77
C LEU A 185 -28.88 -17.64 19.78
N ASP A 186 -27.95 -16.64 19.91
CA ASP A 186 -28.18 -15.44 20.75
C ASP A 186 -29.10 -14.41 20.07
N GLY A 187 -29.67 -14.74 18.89
CA GLY A 187 -30.60 -13.87 18.15
C GLY A 187 -29.95 -12.74 17.36
N ALA A 188 -28.63 -12.80 17.10
CA ALA A 188 -27.96 -11.80 16.29
C ALA A 188 -28.37 -11.91 14.82
N GLY A 189 -28.92 -10.84 14.23
CA GLY A 189 -29.12 -10.74 12.78
C GLY A 189 -27.78 -10.63 12.03
N SER A 190 -27.78 -10.91 10.72
CA SER A 190 -26.57 -10.98 9.89
C SER A 190 -25.68 -9.72 9.93
N LEU A 191 -26.26 -8.52 9.96
CA LEU A 191 -25.50 -7.27 10.05
C LEU A 191 -24.86 -7.10 11.45
N ARG A 192 -25.62 -7.45 12.52
CA ARG A 192 -25.07 -7.42 13.89
C ARG A 192 -23.95 -8.44 14.03
N LEU A 193 -24.15 -9.67 13.54
CA LEU A 193 -23.10 -10.68 13.50
C LEU A 193 -21.84 -10.14 12.81
N PHE A 194 -21.98 -9.54 11.63
CA PHE A 194 -20.83 -9.01 10.90
C PHE A 194 -20.12 -7.89 11.67
N PHE A 195 -20.80 -6.80 12.00
CA PHE A 195 -20.13 -5.61 12.56
C PHE A 195 -19.67 -5.78 14.01
N THR A 196 -20.41 -6.59 14.81
CA THR A 196 -20.12 -6.70 16.24
C THR A 196 -19.16 -7.85 16.57
N ILE A 197 -19.16 -8.92 15.76
CA ILE A 197 -18.40 -10.13 16.04
C ILE A 197 -17.34 -10.39 14.99
N ILE A 198 -17.73 -10.52 13.72
CA ILE A 198 -16.79 -10.91 12.67
C ILE A 198 -15.81 -9.79 12.33
N PHE A 199 -16.27 -8.57 12.06
CA PHE A 199 -15.40 -7.46 11.67
C PHE A 199 -14.31 -7.15 12.72
N PRO A 200 -14.56 -7.15 14.02
CA PRO A 200 -13.50 -7.06 15.03
C PRO A 200 -12.46 -8.20 14.96
N LEU A 201 -12.88 -9.42 14.63
CA LEU A 201 -11.96 -10.55 14.45
C LEU A 201 -11.11 -10.40 13.18
N LEU A 202 -11.58 -9.62 12.19
CA LEU A 202 -10.83 -9.31 10.99
C LEU A 202 -9.76 -8.23 11.17
N ARG A 203 -9.57 -7.68 12.38
CA ARG A 203 -8.58 -6.60 12.62
C ARG A 203 -7.21 -6.88 12.01
N PRO A 204 -6.59 -8.08 12.15
CA PRO A 204 -5.26 -8.31 11.59
C PRO A 204 -5.21 -8.14 10.07
N VAL A 205 -6.17 -8.77 9.36
CA VAL A 205 -6.25 -8.66 7.89
C VAL A 205 -6.70 -7.28 7.45
N SER A 206 -7.56 -6.60 8.22
CA SER A 206 -8.00 -5.23 7.94
C SER A 206 -6.85 -4.22 8.05
N PHE A 207 -5.95 -4.36 9.03
CA PHE A 207 -4.76 -3.53 9.10
C PHE A 207 -3.81 -3.78 7.92
N THR A 208 -3.66 -5.03 7.48
CA THR A 208 -2.88 -5.35 6.29
C THR A 208 -3.51 -4.70 5.05
N ALA A 209 -4.82 -4.86 4.86
CA ALA A 209 -5.57 -4.24 3.76
C ALA A 209 -5.45 -2.71 3.79
N LEU A 210 -5.60 -2.09 4.98
CA LEU A 210 -5.45 -0.64 5.17
C LEU A 210 -4.09 -0.15 4.65
N VAL A 211 -2.99 -0.79 5.07
CA VAL A 211 -1.65 -0.36 4.64
C VAL A 211 -1.45 -0.54 3.15
N LEU A 212 -1.87 -1.67 2.60
CA LEU A 212 -1.72 -1.96 1.17
C LEU A 212 -2.53 -0.98 0.32
N VAL A 213 -3.81 -0.78 0.65
CA VAL A 213 -4.71 0.09 -0.12
C VAL A 213 -4.34 1.55 0.06
N PHE A 214 -4.00 1.99 1.28
CA PHE A 214 -3.56 3.36 1.53
C PHE A 214 -2.28 3.67 0.73
N THR A 215 -1.29 2.77 0.78
CA THR A 215 -0.04 2.95 0.03
C THR A 215 -0.29 2.97 -1.47
N TYR A 216 -1.18 2.12 -1.99
CA TYR A 216 -1.61 2.15 -3.39
C TYR A 216 -2.25 3.50 -3.74
N ALA A 217 -3.30 3.90 -3.04
CA ALA A 217 -4.06 5.12 -3.33
C ALA A 217 -3.23 6.39 -3.14
N TRP A 218 -2.30 6.39 -2.17
CA TRP A 218 -1.37 7.50 -1.96
C TRP A 218 -0.41 7.69 -3.12
N ASN A 219 0.13 6.60 -3.67
CA ASN A 219 1.07 6.63 -4.78
C ASN A 219 0.39 6.60 -6.15
N GLU A 220 -0.97 6.55 -6.18
CA GLU A 220 -1.68 6.49 -7.44
C GLU A 220 -1.52 7.80 -8.20
N PHE A 221 -0.90 7.66 -9.35
CA PHE A 221 -0.53 8.76 -10.21
C PHE A 221 -1.31 8.72 -11.53
N GLN A 222 -1.46 7.52 -12.09
CA GLN A 222 -1.98 7.34 -13.42
C GLN A 222 -3.48 7.61 -13.49
N ASN A 223 -4.26 7.11 -12.50
CA ASN A 223 -5.70 7.39 -12.43
C ASN A 223 -5.95 8.87 -12.16
N VAL A 224 -5.14 9.51 -11.31
CA VAL A 224 -5.24 10.97 -11.07
C VAL A 224 -4.99 11.74 -12.36
N LEU A 225 -3.93 11.41 -13.11
CA LEU A 225 -3.57 12.06 -14.36
C LEU A 225 -4.70 12.01 -15.42
N PHE A 226 -5.36 10.86 -15.54
CA PHE A 226 -6.37 10.67 -16.57
C PHE A 226 -7.79 11.05 -16.13
N LEU A 227 -8.10 10.96 -14.83
CA LEU A 227 -9.45 11.18 -14.32
C LEU A 227 -9.65 12.57 -13.71
N ILE A 228 -8.59 13.29 -13.31
CA ILE A 228 -8.67 14.62 -12.69
C ILE A 228 -7.95 15.64 -13.59
N PRO A 229 -8.67 16.34 -14.48
CA PRO A 229 -8.08 17.30 -15.40
C PRO A 229 -7.61 18.60 -14.72
N ASP A 230 -8.23 18.97 -13.59
CA ASP A 230 -7.96 20.22 -12.88
C ASP A 230 -6.71 20.10 -12.00
N ALA A 231 -5.70 20.93 -12.26
CA ALA A 231 -4.44 20.90 -11.49
C ALA A 231 -4.63 21.21 -9.99
N ASP A 232 -5.58 22.08 -9.64
CA ASP A 232 -5.92 22.41 -8.25
C ASP A 232 -6.43 21.21 -7.44
N ARG A 233 -6.84 20.15 -8.13
CA ARG A 233 -7.34 18.92 -7.54
C ARG A 233 -6.32 17.77 -7.53
N TRP A 234 -5.12 18.04 -7.95
CA TRP A 234 -4.07 17.03 -7.99
C TRP A 234 -3.67 16.58 -6.59
N THR A 235 -3.19 15.35 -6.52
CA THR A 235 -2.58 14.75 -5.34
C THR A 235 -1.13 15.19 -5.20
N LEU A 236 -0.55 15.02 -4.03
CA LEU A 236 0.83 15.41 -3.75
C LEU A 236 1.87 14.76 -4.68
N PRO A 237 1.76 13.46 -5.08
CA PRO A 237 2.63 12.91 -6.12
C PRO A 237 2.54 13.62 -7.47
N MET A 238 1.37 14.16 -7.83
CA MET A 238 1.15 14.86 -9.09
C MET A 238 1.79 16.25 -9.13
N THR A 239 2.00 16.90 -8.00
CA THR A 239 2.60 18.24 -7.94
C THR A 239 4.04 18.29 -8.46
N VAL A 240 4.67 17.15 -8.68
CA VAL A 240 5.98 17.08 -9.37
C VAL A 240 5.96 17.79 -10.71
N PHE A 241 4.83 17.79 -11.42
CA PHE A 241 4.69 18.48 -12.71
C PHE A 241 4.65 20.00 -12.60
N THR A 242 4.33 20.56 -11.43
CA THR A 242 4.38 22.01 -11.20
C THR A 242 5.79 22.57 -11.34
N PHE A 243 6.82 21.74 -11.10
CA PHE A 243 8.23 22.10 -11.19
C PHE A 243 8.87 21.77 -12.54
N GLN A 244 8.03 21.44 -13.52
CA GLN A 244 8.45 21.23 -14.91
C GLN A 244 8.24 22.53 -15.68
N THR A 245 9.31 23.02 -16.34
CA THR A 245 9.21 24.07 -17.35
C THR A 245 9.13 23.45 -18.73
N THR A 246 8.84 24.27 -19.76
CA THR A 246 8.75 23.81 -21.17
C THR A 246 10.02 23.11 -21.67
N HIS A 247 11.18 23.36 -21.06
CA HIS A 247 12.48 22.87 -21.51
C HIS A 247 13.32 22.17 -20.44
N SER A 248 12.93 22.20 -19.16
CA SER A 248 13.73 21.62 -18.07
C SER A 248 12.90 21.31 -16.84
N PHE A 249 13.40 20.39 -16.02
CA PHE A 249 12.94 20.18 -14.64
C PHE A 249 13.90 20.86 -13.67
N ASP A 250 13.37 21.50 -12.63
CA ASP A 250 14.17 21.85 -11.47
C ASP A 250 14.29 20.62 -10.55
N TYR A 251 15.36 19.87 -10.74
CA TYR A 251 15.59 18.62 -10.01
C TYR A 251 15.72 18.81 -8.50
N GLY A 252 16.12 19.99 -8.02
CA GLY A 252 16.16 20.33 -6.61
C GLY A 252 14.75 20.37 -6.01
N LEU A 253 13.83 21.10 -6.67
CA LEU A 253 12.44 21.20 -6.26
C LEU A 253 11.69 19.87 -6.46
N VAL A 254 11.93 19.16 -7.57
CA VAL A 254 11.36 17.82 -7.80
C VAL A 254 11.76 16.85 -6.69
N CYS A 255 13.04 16.80 -6.31
CA CYS A 255 13.50 15.94 -5.23
C CYS A 255 12.96 16.37 -3.86
N ALA A 256 12.83 17.67 -3.60
CA ALA A 256 12.21 18.17 -2.37
C ALA A 256 10.72 17.76 -2.30
N ASN A 257 9.99 17.86 -3.41
CA ASN A 257 8.61 17.37 -3.50
C ASN A 257 8.50 15.85 -3.25
N LEU A 258 9.40 15.06 -3.84
CA LEU A 258 9.44 13.61 -3.60
C LEU A 258 9.68 13.29 -2.12
N VAL A 259 10.59 13.99 -1.45
CA VAL A 259 10.82 13.80 0.00
C VAL A 259 9.55 14.11 0.79
N LEU A 260 8.88 15.22 0.52
CA LEU A 260 7.62 15.57 1.20
C LEU A 260 6.53 14.53 0.93
N THR A 261 6.44 14.02 -0.30
CA THR A 261 5.47 12.98 -0.68
C THR A 261 5.72 11.65 0.03
N MET A 262 6.98 11.31 0.30
CA MET A 262 7.33 10.06 1.00
C MET A 262 6.99 10.09 2.50
N LEU A 263 7.03 11.25 3.16
CA LEU A 263 6.88 11.36 4.62
C LEU A 263 5.57 10.75 5.15
N PRO A 264 4.38 11.03 4.59
CA PRO A 264 3.13 10.45 5.10
C PRO A 264 3.07 8.92 4.94
N VAL A 265 3.57 8.38 3.83
CA VAL A 265 3.62 6.93 3.61
C VAL A 265 4.52 6.25 4.65
N VAL A 266 5.71 6.82 4.87
CA VAL A 266 6.64 6.31 5.90
C VAL A 266 6.00 6.38 7.28
N ALA A 267 5.32 7.48 7.62
CA ALA A 267 4.62 7.62 8.91
C ALA A 267 3.52 6.56 9.09
N VAL A 268 2.69 6.34 8.07
CA VAL A 268 1.65 5.28 8.09
C VAL A 268 2.27 3.90 8.23
N TYR A 269 3.34 3.62 7.47
CA TYR A 269 4.04 2.34 7.55
C TYR A 269 4.62 2.10 8.95
N LEU A 270 5.33 3.08 9.52
CA LEU A 270 5.91 2.97 10.87
C LEU A 270 4.85 2.76 11.95
N ALA A 271 3.69 3.40 11.82
CA ALA A 271 2.58 3.20 12.74
C ALA A 271 1.96 1.79 12.61
N ALA A 272 1.90 1.26 11.40
CA ALA A 272 1.22 0.00 11.08
C ALA A 272 2.13 -1.24 11.09
N GLN A 273 3.47 -1.11 11.02
CA GLN A 273 4.42 -2.23 10.87
C GLN A 273 4.24 -3.35 11.90
N ARG A 274 3.94 -3.01 13.15
CA ARG A 274 3.69 -4.00 14.23
C ARG A 274 2.50 -4.92 13.95
N TYR A 275 1.49 -4.43 13.24
CA TYR A 275 0.31 -5.20 12.90
C TYR A 275 0.54 -6.08 11.66
N ILE A 276 1.37 -5.63 10.70
CA ILE A 276 1.75 -6.38 9.50
C ILE A 276 2.54 -7.64 9.89
N VAL A 277 3.55 -7.48 10.76
CA VAL A 277 4.39 -8.60 11.22
C VAL A 277 3.56 -9.66 11.95
N SER A 278 2.64 -9.26 12.81
CA SER A 278 1.77 -10.20 13.54
C SER A 278 0.80 -10.95 12.61
N GLY A 279 0.29 -10.31 11.56
CA GLY A 279 -0.59 -10.94 10.57
C GLY A 279 0.12 -11.97 9.68
N MET A 280 1.35 -11.70 9.26
CA MET A 280 2.14 -12.64 8.45
C MET A 280 2.59 -13.88 9.24
N VAL A 281 2.96 -13.71 10.51
CA VAL A 281 3.36 -14.84 11.38
C VAL A 281 2.18 -15.77 11.67
N ALA A 282 0.99 -15.24 11.84
CA ALA A 282 -0.21 -16.05 12.03
C ALA A 282 -0.56 -16.92 10.82
N GLY A 283 -0.21 -16.48 9.59
CA GLY A 283 -0.38 -17.27 8.36
C GLY A 283 0.72 -18.30 8.10
N ALA A 284 1.94 -18.06 8.57
CA ALA A 284 3.12 -18.90 8.29
C ALA A 284 3.30 -20.08 9.25
N VAL A 285 2.67 -20.05 10.44
CA VAL A 285 2.84 -21.11 11.48
C VAL A 285 1.95 -22.33 11.24
N LYS A 286 1.11 -22.34 10.19
CA LYS A 286 0.23 -23.49 9.84
C LYS A 286 0.60 -24.18 8.52
N ALA A 287 1.85 -24.04 8.05
CA ALA A 287 2.37 -24.81 6.93
C ALA A 287 3.31 -25.94 7.42
#